data_c25c5414699cfd207a8fbcd48577678b
#
_entry.id   c25c5414699cfd207a8fbcd48577678b
#
_cell.length_a   1.000
_cell.length_b   1.000
_cell.length_c   1.000
_cell.angle_alpha   90.00
_cell.angle_beta   90.00
_cell.angle_gamma   90.00
#
_symmetry.space_group_name_H-M   'P 1'
#
loop_
_entity.id
_entity.type
_entity.pdbx_description
1 polymer ?
#
loop_
_entity_poly.entity_id
_entity_poly.type
_entity_poly.pdbx_seq_one_letter_code
_entity_poly.pdbx_strand_id
1 'polypeptide(L)'
;MFSPIQAFSVLMMPSASEMQSAGFWLEKGNDLCNSGQGQEAIKAYDHALGIDGTLIDAWNNKGLVLASLERFPEALQCFEEALKLTPSHKQALSNKGMVLAQQKKYAEALGCFEAAIAADAYFAGAWYNMALALQCLGRGKEAMAAMKTAETLEGGRGSCCRR
;
A
#
# COMPACT_ATOMS: atom_id res chain seq x y z
N MET A 1 2.89 47.81 -2.08
CA MET A 1 3.97 46.98 -2.64
C MET A 1 3.93 45.62 -1.93
N PHE A 2 3.43 44.59 -2.60
CA PHE A 2 3.42 43.24 -2.04
C PHE A 2 4.83 42.64 -2.16
N SER A 3 5.30 41.99 -1.09
CA SER A 3 6.59 41.31 -1.06
C SER A 3 6.63 40.17 -2.10
N PRO A 4 7.76 39.94 -2.83
CA PRO A 4 7.87 38.86 -3.81
C PRO A 4 7.60 37.46 -3.22
N ILE A 5 7.72 37.27 -1.91
CA ILE A 5 7.41 36.01 -1.21
C ILE A 5 5.89 35.75 -1.15
N GLN A 6 5.06 36.78 -1.06
CA GLN A 6 3.58 36.64 -1.06
C GLN A 6 3.04 36.32 -2.46
N ALA A 7 3.68 36.81 -3.53
CA ALA A 7 3.32 36.49 -4.91
C ALA A 7 3.62 35.03 -5.27
N PHE A 8 4.67 34.45 -4.72
CA PHE A 8 5.05 33.06 -4.97
C PHE A 8 4.08 32.06 -4.31
N SER A 9 3.53 32.41 -3.14
CA SER A 9 2.56 31.56 -2.41
C SER A 9 1.20 31.48 -3.11
N VAL A 10 0.79 32.55 -3.81
CA VAL A 10 -0.49 32.60 -4.55
C VAL A 10 -0.43 31.80 -5.86
N LEU A 11 0.76 31.66 -6.47
CA LEU A 11 0.96 30.93 -7.74
C LEU A 11 0.97 29.40 -7.57
N MET A 12 1.05 28.91 -6.33
CA MET A 12 1.07 27.48 -6.03
C MET A 12 -0.22 26.95 -5.39
N MET A 13 -1.27 27.78 -5.29
CA MET A 13 -2.56 27.26 -4.85
C MET A 13 -3.25 26.54 -6.01
N PRO A 14 -3.63 25.25 -5.82
CA PRO A 14 -4.36 24.51 -6.85
C PRO A 14 -5.63 25.27 -7.20
N SER A 15 -6.00 25.24 -8.47
CA SER A 15 -7.25 25.87 -8.95
C SER A 15 -8.46 25.19 -8.31
N ALA A 16 -9.59 25.91 -8.24
CA ALA A 16 -10.82 25.34 -7.69
C ALA A 16 -11.27 24.08 -8.48
N SER A 17 -10.93 23.97 -9.76
CA SER A 17 -11.22 22.79 -10.58
C SER A 17 -10.28 21.61 -10.26
N GLU A 18 -9.01 21.88 -9.93
CA GLU A 18 -8.07 20.85 -9.50
C GLU A 18 -8.47 20.29 -8.13
N MET A 19 -8.86 21.12 -7.19
CA MET A 19 -9.37 20.71 -5.87
C MET A 19 -10.66 19.88 -5.94
N GLN A 20 -11.35 19.86 -7.09
CA GLN A 20 -12.52 19.02 -7.34
C GLN A 20 -12.17 17.66 -7.94
N SER A 21 -10.90 17.39 -8.26
CA SER A 21 -10.49 16.11 -8.84
C SER A 21 -10.13 15.08 -7.76
N ALA A 22 -10.54 13.83 -7.99
CA ALA A 22 -10.17 12.72 -7.11
C ALA A 22 -8.66 12.50 -7.08
N GLY A 23 -7.97 12.73 -8.21
CA GLY A 23 -6.51 12.63 -8.32
C GLY A 23 -5.78 13.61 -7.42
N PHE A 24 -6.23 14.87 -7.35
CA PHE A 24 -5.65 15.88 -6.45
C PHE A 24 -5.70 15.41 -4.97
N TRP A 25 -6.85 14.88 -4.55
CA TRP A 25 -7.00 14.41 -3.18
C TRP A 25 -6.22 13.15 -2.88
N LEU A 26 -6.04 12.27 -3.89
CA LEU A 26 -5.17 11.10 -3.78
C LEU A 26 -3.70 11.51 -3.57
N GLU A 27 -3.17 12.42 -4.39
CA GLU A 27 -1.80 12.95 -4.26
C GLU A 27 -1.61 13.66 -2.92
N LYS A 28 -2.55 14.51 -2.52
CA LYS A 28 -2.52 15.16 -1.22
C LYS A 28 -2.50 14.15 -0.07
N GLY A 29 -3.25 13.08 -0.17
CA GLY A 29 -3.23 11.97 0.80
C GLY A 29 -1.85 11.31 0.88
N ASN A 30 -1.21 11.07 -0.27
CA ASN A 30 0.13 10.51 -0.34
C ASN A 30 1.18 11.44 0.31
N ASP A 31 1.12 12.75 0.05
CA ASP A 31 2.02 13.74 0.64
C ASP A 31 1.86 13.83 2.16
N LEU A 32 0.62 13.82 2.64
CA LEU A 32 0.31 13.81 4.07
C LEU A 32 0.79 12.51 4.74
N CYS A 33 0.64 11.37 4.09
CA CYS A 33 1.17 10.10 4.56
C CYS A 33 2.69 10.14 4.68
N ASN A 34 3.39 10.63 3.65
CA ASN A 34 4.85 10.78 3.63
C ASN A 34 5.36 11.75 4.72
N SER A 35 4.54 12.73 5.10
CA SER A 35 4.83 13.70 6.16
C SER A 35 4.48 13.17 7.56
N GLY A 36 4.00 11.92 7.68
CA GLY A 36 3.60 11.33 8.95
C GLY A 36 2.26 11.82 9.49
N GLN A 37 1.47 12.56 8.69
CA GLN A 37 0.17 13.12 9.07
C GLN A 37 -0.95 12.13 8.70
N GLY A 38 -0.95 10.96 9.35
CA GLY A 38 -1.83 9.85 8.97
C GLY A 38 -3.33 10.15 9.06
N GLN A 39 -3.77 10.91 10.06
CA GLN A 39 -5.19 11.25 10.21
C GLN A 39 -5.68 12.19 9.10
N GLU A 40 -4.85 13.13 8.70
CA GLU A 40 -5.13 14.06 7.59
C GLU A 40 -5.07 13.32 6.25
N ALA A 41 -4.14 12.38 6.10
CA ALA A 41 -4.05 11.51 4.92
C ALA A 41 -5.34 10.70 4.73
N ILE A 42 -5.89 10.11 5.79
CA ILE A 42 -7.17 9.38 5.74
C ILE A 42 -8.29 10.29 5.22
N LYS A 43 -8.39 11.52 5.73
CA LYS A 43 -9.42 12.48 5.27
C LYS A 43 -9.25 12.83 3.79
N ALA A 44 -8.01 12.98 3.33
CA ALA A 44 -7.74 13.26 1.92
C ALA A 44 -8.14 12.08 1.03
N TYR A 45 -7.82 10.83 1.44
CA TYR A 45 -8.29 9.63 0.72
C TYR A 45 -9.82 9.49 0.75
N ASP A 46 -10.48 9.85 1.87
CA ASP A 46 -11.95 9.87 1.94
C ASP A 46 -12.57 10.85 0.95
N HIS A 47 -11.95 12.04 0.79
CA HIS A 47 -12.38 13.00 -0.23
C HIS A 47 -12.16 12.45 -1.65
N ALA A 48 -11.01 11.84 -1.93
CA ALA A 48 -10.75 11.21 -3.22
C ALA A 48 -11.79 10.14 -3.55
N LEU A 49 -12.06 9.24 -2.59
CA LEU A 49 -13.03 8.15 -2.72
C LEU A 49 -14.47 8.63 -2.77
N GLY A 50 -14.79 9.77 -2.16
CA GLY A 50 -16.10 10.41 -2.27
C GLY A 50 -16.36 10.97 -3.67
N ILE A 51 -15.32 11.36 -4.40
CA ILE A 51 -15.42 11.83 -5.78
C ILE A 51 -15.39 10.64 -6.75
N ASP A 52 -14.47 9.70 -6.54
CA ASP A 52 -14.33 8.49 -7.36
C ASP A 52 -14.05 7.27 -6.46
N GLY A 53 -15.08 6.52 -6.16
CA GLY A 53 -15.01 5.30 -5.33
C GLY A 53 -14.27 4.13 -6.01
N THR A 54 -13.87 4.26 -7.27
CA THR A 54 -13.15 3.21 -8.01
C THR A 54 -11.63 3.36 -7.96
N LEU A 55 -11.12 4.34 -7.22
CA LEU A 55 -9.68 4.56 -7.04
C LEU A 55 -9.06 3.49 -6.14
N ILE A 56 -8.54 2.44 -6.76
CA ILE A 56 -7.92 1.30 -6.06
C ILE A 56 -6.76 1.75 -5.17
N ASP A 57 -5.92 2.66 -5.68
CA ASP A 57 -4.77 3.19 -4.94
C ASP A 57 -5.20 3.98 -3.70
N ALA A 58 -6.31 4.72 -3.76
CA ALA A 58 -6.83 5.43 -2.61
C ALA A 58 -7.31 4.47 -1.51
N TRP A 59 -8.03 3.40 -1.89
CA TRP A 59 -8.41 2.34 -0.96
C TRP A 59 -7.20 1.66 -0.34
N ASN A 60 -6.23 1.24 -1.16
CA ASN A 60 -5.02 0.57 -0.70
C ASN A 60 -4.20 1.47 0.24
N ASN A 61 -3.96 2.72 -0.13
CA ASN A 61 -3.13 3.65 0.65
C ASN A 61 -3.82 4.07 1.96
N LYS A 62 -5.15 4.29 1.94
CA LYS A 62 -5.95 4.49 3.15
C LYS A 62 -5.81 3.30 4.09
N GLY A 63 -5.92 2.07 3.57
CA GLY A 63 -5.73 0.85 4.33
C GLY A 63 -4.36 0.76 4.99
N LEU A 64 -3.29 1.13 4.29
CA LEU A 64 -1.93 1.17 4.84
C LEU A 64 -1.80 2.17 6.00
N VAL A 65 -2.35 3.37 5.85
CA VAL A 65 -2.33 4.38 6.92
C VAL A 65 -3.12 3.89 8.14
N LEU A 66 -4.30 3.32 7.93
CA LEU A 66 -5.10 2.74 9.01
C LEU A 66 -4.35 1.61 9.73
N ALA A 67 -3.65 0.75 8.99
CA ALA A 67 -2.84 -0.32 9.56
C ALA A 67 -1.69 0.23 10.41
N SER A 68 -1.02 1.30 9.97
CA SER A 68 0.04 1.97 10.74
C SER A 68 -0.47 2.62 12.04
N LEU A 69 -1.75 2.96 12.08
CA LEU A 69 -2.45 3.48 13.26
C LEU A 69 -3.12 2.35 14.09
N GLU A 70 -2.79 1.09 13.80
CA GLU A 70 -3.33 -0.12 14.46
C GLU A 70 -4.88 -0.27 14.33
N ARG A 71 -5.50 0.48 13.41
CA ARG A 71 -6.93 0.39 13.09
C ARG A 71 -7.17 -0.78 12.12
N PHE A 72 -6.80 -1.99 12.52
CA PHE A 72 -6.77 -3.19 11.68
C PHE A 72 -8.12 -3.56 11.03
N PRO A 73 -9.27 -3.50 11.74
CA PRO A 73 -10.55 -3.82 11.10
C PRO A 73 -10.87 -2.91 9.91
N GLU A 74 -10.61 -1.62 10.05
CA GLU A 74 -10.86 -0.63 9.01
C GLU A 74 -9.85 -0.75 7.86
N ALA A 75 -8.59 -1.06 8.17
CA ALA A 75 -7.58 -1.35 7.16
C ALA A 75 -7.98 -2.55 6.30
N LEU A 76 -8.41 -3.65 6.91
CA LEU A 76 -8.87 -4.85 6.20
C LEU A 76 -10.06 -4.53 5.29
N GLN A 77 -11.02 -3.72 5.76
CA GLN A 77 -12.14 -3.27 4.93
C GLN A 77 -11.67 -2.50 3.71
N CYS A 78 -10.71 -1.58 3.86
CA CYS A 78 -10.16 -0.83 2.72
C CYS A 78 -9.48 -1.75 1.69
N PHE A 79 -8.70 -2.74 2.14
CA PHE A 79 -8.10 -3.71 1.22
C PHE A 79 -9.17 -4.58 0.54
N GLU A 80 -10.25 -4.92 1.22
CA GLU A 80 -11.37 -5.67 0.62
C GLU A 80 -12.09 -4.86 -0.45
N GLU A 81 -12.31 -3.55 -0.24
CA GLU A 81 -12.88 -2.69 -1.28
C GLU A 81 -11.94 -2.60 -2.51
N ALA A 82 -10.62 -2.43 -2.30
CA ALA A 82 -9.65 -2.46 -3.39
C ALA A 82 -9.69 -3.80 -4.15
N LEU A 83 -9.82 -4.93 -3.44
CA LEU A 83 -9.87 -6.27 -4.04
C LEU A 83 -11.21 -6.60 -4.70
N LYS A 84 -12.32 -5.99 -4.30
CA LYS A 84 -13.58 -6.08 -5.05
C LYS A 84 -13.45 -5.43 -6.42
N LEU A 85 -12.73 -4.31 -6.51
CA LEU A 85 -12.48 -3.61 -7.77
C LEU A 85 -11.46 -4.36 -8.63
N THR A 86 -10.38 -4.84 -8.03
CA THR A 86 -9.34 -5.62 -8.72
C THR A 86 -8.89 -6.79 -7.85
N PRO A 87 -9.45 -8.00 -8.07
CA PRO A 87 -9.14 -9.18 -7.25
C PRO A 87 -7.67 -9.62 -7.27
N SER A 88 -6.94 -9.27 -8.34
CA SER A 88 -5.51 -9.57 -8.50
C SER A 88 -4.59 -8.41 -8.14
N HIS A 89 -5.06 -7.41 -7.39
CA HIS A 89 -4.22 -6.29 -6.97
C HIS A 89 -3.20 -6.74 -5.92
N LYS A 90 -1.99 -7.08 -6.39
CA LYS A 90 -0.93 -7.72 -5.59
C LYS A 90 -0.55 -6.95 -4.31
N GLN A 91 -0.56 -5.60 -4.38
CA GLN A 91 -0.24 -4.77 -3.21
C GLN A 91 -1.32 -4.88 -2.14
N ALA A 92 -2.60 -4.80 -2.51
CA ALA A 92 -3.71 -4.93 -1.56
C ALA A 92 -3.75 -6.34 -0.94
N LEU A 93 -3.50 -7.39 -1.74
CA LEU A 93 -3.37 -8.75 -1.23
C LEU A 93 -2.24 -8.88 -0.21
N SER A 94 -1.04 -8.39 -0.54
CA SER A 94 0.11 -8.44 0.36
C SER A 94 -0.11 -7.61 1.63
N ASN A 95 -0.68 -6.42 1.52
CA ASN A 95 -0.98 -5.53 2.65
C ASN A 95 -2.04 -6.14 3.58
N LYS A 96 -3.10 -6.75 3.01
CA LYS A 96 -4.09 -7.53 3.78
C LYS A 96 -3.41 -8.65 4.55
N GLY A 97 -2.52 -9.41 3.89
CA GLY A 97 -1.73 -10.46 4.52
C GLY A 97 -0.85 -9.95 5.67
N MET A 98 -0.19 -8.81 5.50
CA MET A 98 0.61 -8.20 6.57
C MET A 98 -0.22 -7.85 7.80
N VAL A 99 -1.41 -7.25 7.62
CA VAL A 99 -2.30 -6.94 8.74
C VAL A 99 -2.78 -8.20 9.45
N LEU A 100 -3.12 -9.25 8.71
CA LEU A 100 -3.49 -10.54 9.29
C LEU A 100 -2.33 -11.17 10.07
N ALA A 101 -1.11 -11.08 9.56
CA ALA A 101 0.09 -11.57 10.25
C ALA A 101 0.36 -10.81 11.56
N GLN A 102 0.15 -9.49 11.59
CA GLN A 102 0.22 -8.69 12.81
C GLN A 102 -0.81 -9.14 13.85
N GLN A 103 -1.98 -9.57 13.41
CA GLN A 103 -3.01 -10.20 14.28
C GLN A 103 -2.70 -11.67 14.62
N LYS A 104 -1.52 -12.18 14.26
CA LYS A 104 -1.10 -13.58 14.44
C LYS A 104 -1.94 -14.62 13.67
N LYS A 105 -2.74 -14.17 12.70
CA LYS A 105 -3.53 -15.02 11.80
C LYS A 105 -2.68 -15.50 10.62
N TYR A 106 -1.58 -16.20 10.93
CA TYR A 106 -0.55 -16.53 9.94
C TYR A 106 -1.04 -17.42 8.79
N ALA A 107 -1.99 -18.33 9.06
CA ALA A 107 -2.56 -19.19 8.01
C ALA A 107 -3.39 -18.39 6.99
N GLU A 108 -4.19 -17.41 7.45
CA GLU A 108 -4.95 -16.53 6.58
C GLU A 108 -4.01 -15.58 5.82
N ALA A 109 -2.98 -15.05 6.50
CA ALA A 109 -1.96 -14.21 5.89
C ALA A 109 -1.24 -14.96 4.76
N LEU A 110 -0.90 -16.24 4.96
CA LEU A 110 -0.27 -17.07 3.94
C LEU A 110 -1.10 -17.15 2.66
N GLY A 111 -2.41 -17.39 2.77
CA GLY A 111 -3.31 -17.38 1.60
C GLY A 111 -3.32 -16.05 0.83
N CYS A 112 -3.21 -14.91 1.55
CA CYS A 112 -3.11 -13.60 0.92
C CYS A 112 -1.78 -13.42 0.17
N PHE A 113 -0.66 -13.88 0.73
CA PHE A 113 0.64 -13.79 0.08
C PHE A 113 0.72 -14.74 -1.12
N GLU A 114 0.17 -15.94 -1.04
CA GLU A 114 0.06 -16.87 -2.16
C GLU A 114 -0.75 -16.26 -3.32
N ALA A 115 -1.87 -15.60 -3.02
CA ALA A 115 -2.65 -14.89 -4.02
C ALA A 115 -1.88 -13.71 -4.64
N ALA A 116 -1.11 -12.96 -3.84
CA ALA A 116 -0.27 -11.87 -4.35
C ALA A 116 0.83 -12.38 -5.28
N ILE A 117 1.45 -13.53 -4.96
CA ILE A 117 2.45 -14.20 -5.79
C ILE A 117 1.83 -14.75 -7.08
N ALA A 118 0.61 -15.31 -6.99
CA ALA A 118 -0.13 -15.75 -8.18
C ALA A 118 -0.47 -14.59 -9.12
N ALA A 119 -0.74 -13.39 -8.59
CA ALA A 119 -0.96 -12.18 -9.37
C ALA A 119 0.35 -11.65 -10.01
N ASP A 120 1.46 -11.75 -9.31
CA ASP A 120 2.79 -11.38 -9.80
C ASP A 120 3.87 -12.23 -9.11
N ALA A 121 4.38 -13.24 -9.82
CA ALA A 121 5.41 -14.14 -9.32
C ALA A 121 6.76 -13.43 -9.03
N TYR A 122 6.98 -12.25 -9.60
CA TYR A 122 8.18 -11.42 -9.38
C TYR A 122 8.04 -10.41 -8.25
N PHE A 123 6.93 -10.43 -7.52
CA PHE A 123 6.71 -9.56 -6.38
C PHE A 123 7.49 -10.04 -5.15
N ALA A 124 8.77 -9.71 -5.06
CA ALA A 124 9.69 -10.15 -4.02
C ALA A 124 9.16 -9.93 -2.60
N GLY A 125 8.48 -8.77 -2.35
CA GLY A 125 7.89 -8.46 -1.05
C GLY A 125 6.85 -9.50 -0.57
N ALA A 126 6.06 -10.08 -1.49
CA ALA A 126 5.11 -11.13 -1.12
C ALA A 126 5.83 -12.43 -0.75
N TRP A 127 6.88 -12.81 -1.47
CA TRP A 127 7.72 -13.96 -1.13
C TRP A 127 8.39 -13.81 0.24
N TYR A 128 8.91 -12.63 0.53
CA TYR A 128 9.51 -12.32 1.84
C TYR A 128 8.48 -12.44 2.97
N ASN A 129 7.31 -11.80 2.82
CA ASN A 129 6.24 -11.83 3.82
C ASN A 129 5.69 -13.25 4.00
N MET A 130 5.58 -14.03 2.93
CA MET A 130 5.21 -15.44 2.96
C MET A 130 6.22 -16.25 3.79
N ALA A 131 7.53 -16.01 3.60
CA ALA A 131 8.58 -16.70 4.35
C ALA A 131 8.44 -16.42 5.86
N LEU A 132 8.18 -15.18 6.26
CA LEU A 132 7.98 -14.82 7.66
C LEU A 132 6.74 -15.51 8.26
N ALA A 133 5.63 -15.54 7.53
CA ALA A 133 4.41 -16.22 7.97
C ALA A 133 4.63 -17.74 8.12
N LEU A 134 5.33 -18.37 7.18
CA LEU A 134 5.70 -19.79 7.24
C LEU A 134 6.62 -20.10 8.43
N GLN A 135 7.55 -19.20 8.74
CA GLN A 135 8.41 -19.34 9.90
C GLN A 135 7.59 -19.32 11.21
N CYS A 136 6.64 -18.39 11.32
CA CYS A 136 5.74 -18.33 12.48
C CYS A 136 4.84 -19.58 12.60
N LEU A 137 4.53 -20.25 11.48
CA LEU A 137 3.78 -21.51 11.44
C LEU A 137 4.66 -22.76 11.70
N GLY A 138 5.98 -22.59 11.93
CA GLY A 138 6.91 -23.71 12.11
C GLY A 138 7.28 -24.46 10.84
N ARG A 139 6.90 -23.95 9.65
CA ARG A 139 7.18 -24.53 8.32
C ARG A 139 8.56 -24.09 7.79
N GLY A 140 9.61 -24.33 8.56
CA GLY A 140 10.94 -23.76 8.35
C GLY A 140 11.57 -24.06 6.97
N LYS A 141 11.38 -25.27 6.43
CA LYS A 141 11.92 -25.64 5.10
C LYS A 141 11.30 -24.80 3.98
N GLU A 142 10.00 -24.58 4.04
CA GLU A 142 9.26 -23.77 3.07
C GLU A 142 9.56 -22.28 3.25
N ALA A 143 9.71 -21.83 4.47
CA ALA A 143 10.16 -20.46 4.77
C ALA A 143 11.53 -20.15 4.15
N MET A 144 12.50 -21.06 4.26
CA MET A 144 13.82 -20.91 3.64
C MET A 144 13.75 -20.87 2.11
N ALA A 145 12.91 -21.70 1.50
CA ALA A 145 12.72 -21.69 0.05
C ALA A 145 12.12 -20.36 -0.45
N ALA A 146 11.09 -19.88 0.24
CA ALA A 146 10.45 -18.61 -0.08
C ALA A 146 11.41 -17.41 0.12
N MET A 147 12.21 -17.41 1.19
CA MET A 147 13.22 -16.38 1.46
C MET A 147 14.26 -16.31 0.36
N LYS A 148 14.78 -17.48 -0.06
CA LYS A 148 15.75 -17.58 -1.16
C LYS A 148 15.17 -17.05 -2.47
N THR A 149 13.89 -17.30 -2.72
CA THR A 149 13.21 -16.75 -3.91
C THR A 149 13.13 -15.24 -3.84
N ALA A 150 12.73 -14.65 -2.70
CA ALA A 150 12.70 -13.21 -2.49
C ALA A 150 14.07 -12.57 -2.74
N GLU A 151 15.14 -13.11 -2.14
CA GLU A 151 16.52 -12.63 -2.34
C GLU A 151 16.97 -12.69 -3.81
N THR A 152 16.62 -13.76 -4.51
CA THR A 152 16.95 -13.91 -5.94
C THR A 152 16.27 -12.86 -6.79
N LEU A 153 15.00 -12.55 -6.49
CA LEU A 153 14.21 -11.53 -7.19
C LEU A 153 14.72 -10.10 -6.92
N GLU A 154 15.21 -9.83 -5.72
CA GLU A 154 15.82 -8.54 -5.36
C GLU A 154 17.22 -8.40 -5.97
N GLY A 155 18.05 -9.44 -5.88
CA GLY A 155 19.42 -9.46 -6.44
C GLY A 155 19.43 -9.36 -7.97
N GLY A 156 18.45 -9.92 -8.66
CA GLY A 156 18.29 -9.81 -10.12
C GLY A 156 18.02 -8.39 -10.62
N ARG A 157 17.40 -7.53 -9.80
CA ARG A 157 17.18 -6.10 -10.14
C ARG A 157 18.46 -5.26 -10.06
N GLY A 158 19.45 -5.66 -9.25
CA GLY A 158 20.73 -4.95 -9.09
C GLY A 158 21.75 -5.24 -10.20
N SER A 159 21.56 -6.28 -10.98
CA SER A 159 22.54 -6.73 -11.99
C SER A 159 22.39 -6.04 -13.37
N CYS A 160 21.28 -5.36 -13.63
CA CYS A 160 21.06 -4.68 -14.92
C CYS A 160 21.78 -3.32 -15.09
N CYS A 161 22.39 -2.76 -14.03
CA CYS A 161 23.03 -1.44 -14.07
C CYS A 161 24.57 -1.46 -13.99
N ARG A 162 25.22 -2.64 -14.21
CA ARG A 162 26.69 -2.72 -14.31
C ARG A 162 27.09 -3.27 -15.68
N ARG A 163 27.01 -2.40 -16.69
CA ARG A 163 27.86 -2.44 -17.87
C ARG A 163 28.04 -1.05 -18.43
#